data_58d2b80910d7e43a214fd0ce475fde6b
#
_entry.id   58d2b80910d7e43a214fd0ce475fde6b
#
_cell.length_a   1.000
_cell.length_b   1.000
_cell.length_c   1.000
_cell.angle_alpha   90.00
_cell.angle_beta   90.00
_cell.angle_gamma   90.00
#
_symmetry.space_group_name_H-M   'P 1'
#
loop_
_entity.id
_entity.type
_entity.pdbx_description
1 polymer ?
#
loop_
_entity_poly.entity_id
_entity_poly.type
_entity_poly.pdbx_seq_one_letter_code
_entity_poly.pdbx_strand_id
1 'polypeptide(L)'
;MVNIISCLTAQELKPNNHYNLAQKELIKRGYGMFIHFGLNTFAELEWSDGSIPVDTYNPTNLNCDQWVKVASEAGFRYVLLITKHHDGFCLWDSKYTDYDVMASPVKRDIVKEVSDACKKYGLQFAIYYSLWDRHEKSYKSKNFNDYITYMSNQLKELLTNYGSICEVWFDGGWDKPVKDWQLPKIYSMIKKIQPKCAVGVNHTISYPDDLRKSVLPDSMVIDNKYTFQYFPSDFRLWDPKIAHKLDKKRYLYQGESYYLPFEHTLCISKAWTWFQKEKNLPVRSLDELEELFYWCTDNNNTLVINIPPDKTGNIREYEANAIMELAKRIGIKKDKPLPKNGELLSLNSEVVPSSVFQENIQLYGGKYATDGGMQTLWRAADTIATLTIMLPQKPFNKISIFEACEQHVA
;
A
#
# COMPACT_ATOMS: atom_id res chain seq x y z
N MET A 1 -39.68 20.71 34.84
CA MET A 1 -39.19 19.90 33.70
C MET A 1 -37.70 20.07 33.62
N VAL A 2 -36.97 19.07 34.09
CA VAL A 2 -35.50 19.06 34.02
C VAL A 2 -35.12 18.39 32.67
N ASN A 3 -34.61 19.17 31.72
CA ASN A 3 -34.07 18.60 30.50
C ASN A 3 -32.73 17.91 30.82
N ILE A 4 -32.76 16.62 30.91
CA ILE A 4 -31.58 15.76 30.92
C ILE A 4 -31.10 15.73 29.48
N ILE A 5 -30.13 16.60 29.12
CA ILE A 5 -29.32 16.44 27.92
C ILE A 5 -28.39 15.26 28.20
N SER A 6 -28.81 14.07 27.78
CA SER A 6 -27.89 12.91 27.72
C SER A 6 -26.80 13.26 26.69
N CYS A 7 -25.62 13.62 27.19
CA CYS A 7 -24.41 13.66 26.40
C CYS A 7 -24.12 12.19 25.98
N LEU A 8 -24.66 11.77 24.87
CA LEU A 8 -24.22 10.54 24.19
C LEU A 8 -22.76 10.77 23.81
N THR A 9 -21.86 10.29 24.65
CA THR A 9 -20.46 10.11 24.29
C THR A 9 -20.47 9.24 23.04
N ALA A 10 -20.07 9.81 21.91
CA ALA A 10 -20.00 9.08 20.67
C ALA A 10 -19.06 7.87 20.87
N GLN A 11 -19.64 6.68 20.91
CA GLN A 11 -18.90 5.45 21.04
C GLN A 11 -17.91 5.38 19.86
N GLU A 12 -16.61 5.27 20.16
CA GLU A 12 -15.58 5.17 19.15
C GLU A 12 -15.84 3.92 18.29
N LEU A 13 -15.89 4.13 16.97
CA LEU A 13 -16.09 3.02 16.03
C LEU A 13 -14.79 2.23 15.93
N LYS A 14 -14.89 0.91 16.08
CA LYS A 14 -13.77 -0.03 15.90
C LYS A 14 -14.08 -0.99 14.75
N PRO A 15 -13.05 -1.53 14.07
CA PRO A 15 -13.28 -2.63 13.14
C PRO A 15 -13.91 -3.82 13.86
N ASN A 16 -14.81 -4.50 13.17
CA ASN A 16 -15.40 -5.73 13.68
C ASN A 16 -14.40 -6.90 13.51
N ASN A 17 -14.44 -7.91 14.37
CA ASN A 17 -13.66 -9.14 14.24
C ASN A 17 -14.10 -10.03 13.04
N HIS A 18 -15.16 -9.67 12.35
CA HIS A 18 -15.58 -10.18 11.06
C HIS A 18 -15.25 -9.15 9.95
N TYR A 19 -15.36 -9.55 8.68
CA TYR A 19 -15.29 -8.63 7.56
C TYR A 19 -16.29 -7.48 7.74
N ASN A 20 -15.78 -6.28 7.89
CA ASN A 20 -16.62 -5.09 7.82
C ASN A 20 -16.85 -4.67 6.35
N LEU A 21 -17.75 -3.71 6.14
CA LEU A 21 -18.11 -3.26 4.81
C LEU A 21 -16.89 -2.67 4.04
N ALA A 22 -16.05 -1.88 4.71
CA ALA A 22 -14.87 -1.27 4.11
C ALA A 22 -13.86 -2.34 3.65
N GLN A 23 -13.64 -3.39 4.46
CA GLN A 23 -12.78 -4.51 4.10
C GLN A 23 -13.31 -5.32 2.91
N LYS A 24 -14.64 -5.53 2.84
CA LYS A 24 -15.28 -6.20 1.69
C LYS A 24 -15.07 -5.40 0.40
N GLU A 25 -15.25 -4.09 0.47
CA GLU A 25 -15.04 -3.22 -0.70
C GLU A 25 -13.55 -3.14 -1.07
N LEU A 26 -12.62 -3.13 -0.10
CA LEU A 26 -11.19 -3.17 -0.33
C LEU A 26 -10.79 -4.43 -1.11
N ILE A 27 -11.18 -5.61 -0.63
CA ILE A 27 -10.87 -6.89 -1.27
C ILE A 27 -11.50 -6.96 -2.67
N LYS A 28 -12.73 -6.49 -2.83
CA LYS A 28 -13.44 -6.50 -4.12
C LYS A 28 -12.72 -5.65 -5.17
N ARG A 29 -12.22 -4.46 -4.81
CA ARG A 29 -11.45 -3.63 -5.74
C ARG A 29 -10.06 -4.17 -6.01
N GLY A 30 -9.33 -4.66 -5.01
CA GLY A 30 -8.15 -5.53 -5.05
C GLY A 30 -6.96 -5.09 -5.92
N TYR A 31 -7.06 -4.03 -6.76
CA TYR A 31 -6.02 -3.59 -7.68
C TYR A 31 -6.04 -2.07 -7.82
N GLY A 32 -5.03 -1.41 -7.30
CA GLY A 32 -4.91 0.04 -7.23
C GLY A 32 -3.64 0.58 -7.86
N MET A 33 -3.70 1.82 -8.36
CA MET A 33 -2.56 2.58 -8.82
C MET A 33 -2.22 3.65 -7.80
N PHE A 34 -0.97 3.65 -7.31
CA PHE A 34 -0.47 4.69 -6.43
C PHE A 34 0.24 5.78 -7.23
N ILE A 35 0.06 7.01 -6.83
CA ILE A 35 0.71 8.18 -7.44
C ILE A 35 1.48 8.93 -6.37
N HIS A 36 2.80 8.80 -6.40
CA HIS A 36 3.72 9.65 -5.64
C HIS A 36 4.16 10.81 -6.54
N PHE A 37 3.75 12.00 -6.17
CA PHE A 37 4.14 13.24 -6.87
C PHE A 37 4.04 14.41 -5.90
N GLY A 38 5.07 15.22 -5.80
CA GLY A 38 5.11 16.34 -4.85
C GLY A 38 6.44 17.06 -4.90
N LEU A 39 6.74 17.90 -3.91
CA LEU A 39 8.02 18.62 -3.82
C LEU A 39 9.24 17.70 -3.91
N ASN A 40 9.13 16.51 -3.30
CA ASN A 40 10.21 15.52 -3.29
C ASN A 40 10.59 15.01 -4.69
N THR A 41 9.64 14.98 -5.64
CA THR A 41 9.90 14.68 -7.06
C THR A 41 10.87 15.68 -7.68
N PHE A 42 10.74 16.95 -7.34
CA PHE A 42 11.57 18.02 -7.89
C PHE A 42 12.91 18.14 -7.18
N ALA A 43 12.93 17.90 -5.87
CA ALA A 43 14.13 17.91 -5.05
C ALA A 43 14.97 16.63 -5.17
N GLU A 44 14.44 15.57 -5.80
CA GLU A 44 15.06 14.24 -5.91
C GLU A 44 15.41 13.62 -4.55
N LEU A 45 14.55 13.87 -3.55
CA LEU A 45 14.68 13.37 -2.18
C LEU A 45 13.47 12.53 -1.83
N GLU A 46 13.67 11.37 -1.21
CA GLU A 46 12.56 10.59 -0.67
C GLU A 46 11.90 11.33 0.50
N TRP A 47 12.73 11.89 1.39
CA TRP A 47 12.29 12.64 2.55
C TRP A 47 13.03 13.98 2.62
N SER A 48 12.29 15.04 2.88
CA SER A 48 12.86 16.35 3.18
C SER A 48 12.52 16.78 4.61
N ASP A 49 13.13 17.84 5.07
CA ASP A 49 12.91 18.41 6.40
C ASP A 49 11.74 19.39 6.48
N GLY A 50 10.99 19.56 5.38
CA GLY A 50 9.87 20.50 5.28
C GLY A 50 10.29 21.95 4.98
N SER A 51 11.53 22.17 4.55
CA SER A 51 12.09 23.50 4.23
C SER A 51 12.17 23.80 2.73
N ILE A 52 11.82 22.84 1.86
CA ILE A 52 11.85 23.03 0.41
C ILE A 52 10.90 24.17 0.02
N PRO A 53 11.36 25.20 -0.70
CA PRO A 53 10.47 26.27 -1.13
C PRO A 53 9.34 25.75 -2.03
N VAL A 54 8.14 26.30 -1.86
CA VAL A 54 6.94 25.91 -2.63
C VAL A 54 7.12 26.12 -4.14
N ASP A 55 7.92 27.11 -4.55
CA ASP A 55 8.25 27.39 -5.95
C ASP A 55 9.01 26.26 -6.64
N THR A 56 9.61 25.33 -5.87
CA THR A 56 10.24 24.13 -6.39
C THR A 56 9.21 23.20 -7.06
N TYR A 57 7.95 23.23 -6.64
CA TYR A 57 6.87 22.48 -7.27
C TYR A 57 6.42 23.17 -8.56
N ASN A 58 7.08 22.84 -9.67
CA ASN A 58 6.85 23.52 -10.95
C ASN A 58 6.89 22.53 -12.15
N PRO A 59 5.91 21.61 -12.26
CA PRO A 59 5.79 20.72 -13.41
C PRO A 59 5.51 21.51 -14.71
N THR A 60 6.22 21.19 -15.78
CA THR A 60 6.14 21.93 -17.06
C THR A 60 4.93 21.56 -17.91
N ASN A 61 4.33 20.39 -17.67
CA ASN A 61 3.20 19.86 -18.46
C ASN A 61 2.27 18.98 -17.59
N LEU A 62 1.88 19.49 -16.43
CA LEU A 62 1.06 18.75 -15.47
C LEU A 62 -0.27 18.27 -16.06
N ASN A 63 -0.48 16.96 -16.06
CA ASN A 63 -1.65 16.32 -16.66
C ASN A 63 -2.24 15.20 -15.78
N CYS A 64 -3.01 15.59 -14.76
CA CYS A 64 -3.66 14.66 -13.85
C CYS A 64 -4.69 13.74 -14.55
N ASP A 65 -5.30 14.22 -15.65
CA ASP A 65 -6.23 13.41 -16.47
C ASP A 65 -5.50 12.22 -17.12
N GLN A 66 -4.25 12.43 -17.60
CA GLN A 66 -3.41 11.36 -18.17
C GLN A 66 -3.13 10.26 -17.15
N TRP A 67 -2.85 10.61 -15.89
CA TRP A 67 -2.56 9.64 -14.83
C TRP A 67 -3.73 8.67 -14.63
N VAL A 68 -4.92 9.24 -14.48
CA VAL A 68 -6.13 8.45 -14.22
C VAL A 68 -6.60 7.71 -15.47
N LYS A 69 -6.38 8.27 -16.68
CA LYS A 69 -6.62 7.59 -17.94
C LYS A 69 -5.76 6.32 -18.04
N VAL A 70 -4.45 6.42 -17.78
CA VAL A 70 -3.54 5.26 -17.76
C VAL A 70 -4.04 4.22 -16.76
N ALA A 71 -4.43 4.63 -15.54
CA ALA A 71 -4.97 3.71 -14.56
C ALA A 71 -6.23 2.98 -15.05
N SER A 72 -7.15 3.71 -15.69
CA SER A 72 -8.38 3.14 -16.24
C SER A 72 -8.13 2.15 -17.38
N GLU A 73 -7.25 2.50 -18.31
CA GLU A 73 -6.88 1.65 -19.46
C GLU A 73 -6.12 0.40 -19.02
N ALA A 74 -5.28 0.50 -17.98
CA ALA A 74 -4.60 -0.64 -17.35
C ALA A 74 -5.49 -1.45 -16.40
N GLY A 75 -6.76 -1.12 -16.27
CA GLY A 75 -7.74 -1.91 -15.52
C GLY A 75 -7.64 -1.81 -14.01
N PHE A 76 -6.95 -0.81 -13.47
CA PHE A 76 -7.01 -0.49 -12.05
C PHE A 76 -8.43 -0.17 -11.60
N ARG A 77 -8.74 -0.37 -10.35
CA ARG A 77 -10.07 -0.14 -9.76
C ARG A 77 -10.14 1.18 -8.99
N TYR A 78 -9.01 1.67 -8.58
CA TYR A 78 -8.89 2.93 -7.86
C TYR A 78 -7.51 3.56 -8.06
N VAL A 79 -7.45 4.84 -7.77
CA VAL A 79 -6.20 5.61 -7.72
C VAL A 79 -6.00 6.08 -6.28
N LEU A 80 -4.83 5.78 -5.73
CA LEU A 80 -4.34 6.26 -4.44
C LEU A 80 -3.35 7.40 -4.70
N LEU A 81 -3.70 8.61 -4.28
CA LEU A 81 -2.87 9.81 -4.46
C LEU A 81 -2.21 10.20 -3.16
N ILE A 82 -0.91 10.49 -3.18
CA ILE A 82 -0.30 11.26 -2.11
C ILE A 82 -0.94 12.64 -2.07
N THR A 83 -1.66 12.96 -1.00
CA THR A 83 -2.19 14.30 -0.78
C THR A 83 -1.23 15.18 0.00
N LYS A 84 -0.52 14.59 0.98
CA LYS A 84 0.53 15.23 1.76
C LYS A 84 1.59 14.19 2.14
N HIS A 85 2.85 14.39 1.74
CA HIS A 85 3.99 13.56 2.16
C HIS A 85 4.59 14.09 3.49
N HIS A 86 5.69 13.50 3.94
CA HIS A 86 6.35 13.79 5.22
C HIS A 86 6.90 15.23 5.33
N ASP A 87 7.09 15.91 4.22
CA ASP A 87 7.50 17.31 4.17
C ASP A 87 6.41 18.30 4.60
N GLY A 88 5.15 17.86 4.57
CA GLY A 88 4.00 18.68 4.93
C GLY A 88 3.36 19.44 3.75
N PHE A 89 3.94 19.34 2.53
CA PHE A 89 3.41 20.01 1.36
C PHE A 89 2.08 19.41 0.91
N CYS A 90 1.04 20.22 0.86
CA CYS A 90 -0.32 19.81 0.52
C CYS A 90 -0.59 19.94 -0.97
N LEU A 91 -1.08 18.87 -1.61
CA LEU A 91 -1.48 18.88 -3.02
C LEU A 91 -2.91 19.41 -3.25
N TRP A 92 -3.52 20.06 -2.26
CA TRP A 92 -4.83 20.71 -2.34
C TRP A 92 -4.78 22.11 -1.70
N ASP A 93 -5.79 22.92 -1.97
CA ASP A 93 -5.99 24.24 -1.35
C ASP A 93 -6.42 24.05 0.11
N SER A 94 -5.46 23.95 1.02
CA SER A 94 -5.72 23.76 2.44
C SER A 94 -5.90 25.09 3.17
N LYS A 95 -6.97 25.21 3.93
CA LYS A 95 -7.22 26.40 4.78
C LYS A 95 -6.34 26.49 6.03
N TYR A 96 -5.52 25.44 6.25
CA TYR A 96 -4.75 25.31 7.50
C TYR A 96 -3.25 25.53 7.31
N THR A 97 -2.78 25.70 6.08
CA THR A 97 -1.36 25.97 5.77
C THR A 97 -1.23 26.71 4.45
N ASP A 98 -0.20 27.54 4.33
CA ASP A 98 0.23 28.13 3.05
C ASP A 98 1.32 27.29 2.37
N TYR A 99 1.68 26.13 2.94
CA TYR A 99 2.66 25.20 2.37
C TYR A 99 1.92 24.20 1.48
N ASP A 100 1.38 24.70 0.37
CA ASP A 100 0.53 23.94 -0.55
C ASP A 100 0.70 24.35 -2.01
N VAL A 101 -0.02 23.64 -2.88
CA VAL A 101 0.02 23.86 -4.35
C VAL A 101 -0.49 25.24 -4.76
N MET A 102 -1.34 25.90 -3.99
CA MET A 102 -1.87 27.22 -4.33
C MET A 102 -0.84 28.31 -4.11
N ALA A 103 0.11 28.11 -3.21
CA ALA A 103 1.27 28.97 -3.02
C ALA A 103 2.37 28.70 -4.07
N SER A 104 2.34 27.58 -4.79
CA SER A 104 3.29 27.23 -5.83
C SER A 104 3.01 27.96 -7.16
N PRO A 105 3.96 27.96 -8.13
CA PRO A 105 3.72 28.52 -9.47
C PRO A 105 2.54 27.86 -10.21
N VAL A 106 2.20 26.64 -9.87
CA VAL A 106 1.14 25.84 -10.53
C VAL A 106 -0.25 26.37 -10.22
N LYS A 107 -0.53 26.73 -8.97
CA LYS A 107 -1.83 27.24 -8.49
C LYS A 107 -3.03 26.39 -8.94
N ARG A 108 -2.89 25.08 -8.84
CA ARG A 108 -3.93 24.09 -9.20
C ARG A 108 -4.10 23.10 -8.06
N ASP A 109 -5.35 22.79 -7.73
CA ASP A 109 -5.71 21.77 -6.75
C ASP A 109 -5.60 20.37 -7.39
N ILE A 110 -4.50 19.68 -7.12
CA ILE A 110 -4.19 18.37 -7.71
C ILE A 110 -5.13 17.29 -7.18
N VAL A 111 -5.50 17.37 -5.91
CA VAL A 111 -6.44 16.42 -5.30
C VAL A 111 -7.80 16.51 -5.99
N LYS A 112 -8.26 17.72 -6.28
CA LYS A 112 -9.50 17.94 -7.02
C LYS A 112 -9.42 17.40 -8.44
N GLU A 113 -8.35 17.69 -9.16
CA GLU A 113 -8.19 17.23 -10.55
C GLU A 113 -8.16 15.71 -10.65
N VAL A 114 -7.42 15.03 -9.75
CA VAL A 114 -7.37 13.57 -9.75
C VAL A 114 -8.71 12.96 -9.32
N SER A 115 -9.40 13.53 -8.33
CA SER A 115 -10.72 13.04 -7.92
C SER A 115 -11.77 13.19 -9.02
N ASP A 116 -11.77 14.34 -9.73
CA ASP A 116 -12.66 14.59 -10.88
C ASP A 116 -12.34 13.64 -12.07
N ALA A 117 -11.06 13.39 -12.33
CA ALA A 117 -10.63 12.42 -13.32
C ALA A 117 -11.04 10.98 -12.93
N CYS A 118 -10.91 10.60 -11.66
CA CYS A 118 -11.41 9.31 -11.18
C CYS A 118 -12.91 9.14 -11.46
N LYS A 119 -13.71 10.16 -11.16
CA LYS A 119 -15.13 10.18 -11.48
C LYS A 119 -15.40 10.05 -12.99
N LYS A 120 -14.66 10.80 -13.82
CA LYS A 120 -14.74 10.77 -15.29
C LYS A 120 -14.47 9.37 -15.84
N TYR A 121 -13.44 8.71 -15.35
CA TYR A 121 -13.04 7.38 -15.83
C TYR A 121 -13.68 6.22 -15.06
N GLY A 122 -14.53 6.48 -14.07
CA GLY A 122 -15.25 5.45 -13.29
C GLY A 122 -14.34 4.65 -12.35
N LEU A 123 -13.27 5.26 -11.85
CA LEU A 123 -12.39 4.71 -10.83
C LEU A 123 -12.78 5.23 -9.46
N GLN A 124 -12.49 4.47 -8.41
CA GLN A 124 -12.58 4.96 -7.04
C GLN A 124 -11.36 5.83 -6.72
N PHE A 125 -11.52 6.76 -5.77
CA PHE A 125 -10.45 7.65 -5.34
C PHE A 125 -10.06 7.34 -3.89
N ALA A 126 -8.75 7.23 -3.65
CA ALA A 126 -8.13 6.98 -2.36
C ALA A 126 -7.04 8.03 -2.09
N ILE A 127 -6.78 8.30 -0.82
CA ILE A 127 -5.81 9.29 -0.40
C ILE A 127 -4.75 8.69 0.52
N TYR A 128 -3.49 9.06 0.30
CA TYR A 128 -2.41 8.90 1.25
C TYR A 128 -2.23 10.22 2.03
N TYR A 129 -2.06 10.11 3.32
CA TYR A 129 -1.79 11.23 4.20
C TYR A 129 -0.67 10.88 5.19
N SER A 130 0.41 11.65 5.17
CA SER A 130 1.48 11.47 6.13
C SER A 130 1.07 11.94 7.52
N LEU A 131 1.28 11.08 8.52
CA LEU A 131 1.20 11.45 9.92
C LEU A 131 2.35 12.39 10.30
N TRP A 132 3.56 12.19 9.72
CA TRP A 132 4.64 13.17 9.82
C TRP A 132 4.27 14.45 9.10
N ASP A 133 4.66 15.56 9.70
CA ASP A 133 4.63 16.87 9.08
C ASP A 133 5.86 17.64 9.56
N ARG A 134 6.87 17.69 8.71
CA ARG A 134 8.15 18.31 9.07
C ARG A 134 8.12 19.83 8.94
N HIS A 135 7.14 20.37 8.22
CA HIS A 135 6.93 21.80 8.03
C HIS A 135 6.11 22.40 9.18
N GLU A 136 5.01 21.75 9.58
CA GLU A 136 4.05 22.28 10.55
C GLU A 136 4.68 22.44 11.96
N LYS A 137 4.63 23.65 12.50
CA LYS A 137 5.29 23.95 13.78
C LYS A 137 4.66 23.22 14.96
N SER A 138 3.35 22.99 14.92
CA SER A 138 2.63 22.30 15.99
C SER A 138 3.06 20.84 16.11
N TYR A 139 3.64 20.22 15.05
CA TYR A 139 4.20 18.88 15.09
C TYR A 139 5.37 18.73 16.09
N LYS A 140 6.15 19.80 16.25
CA LYS A 140 7.29 19.88 17.18
C LYS A 140 6.92 20.53 18.51
N SER A 141 5.65 20.93 18.69
CA SER A 141 5.18 21.57 19.93
C SER A 141 5.16 20.60 21.11
N LYS A 142 5.33 21.15 22.33
CA LYS A 142 5.13 20.39 23.57
C LYS A 142 3.69 19.90 23.73
N ASN A 143 2.72 20.63 23.19
CA ASN A 143 1.31 20.23 23.13
C ASN A 143 1.00 19.59 21.77
N PHE A 144 1.24 18.31 21.63
CA PHE A 144 1.00 17.58 20.38
C PHE A 144 -0.49 17.53 19.97
N ASN A 145 -1.42 17.84 20.89
CA ASN A 145 -2.84 17.95 20.57
C ASN A 145 -3.14 19.06 19.56
N ASP A 146 -2.31 20.10 19.48
CA ASP A 146 -2.47 21.15 18.48
C ASP A 146 -2.25 20.58 17.08
N TYR A 147 -1.23 19.73 16.92
CA TYR A 147 -1.02 19.02 15.67
C TYR A 147 -2.16 18.03 15.34
N ILE A 148 -2.65 17.28 16.31
CA ILE A 148 -3.80 16.39 16.11
C ILE A 148 -5.03 17.16 15.64
N THR A 149 -5.22 18.38 16.14
CA THR A 149 -6.32 19.28 15.71
C THR A 149 -6.11 19.74 14.27
N TYR A 150 -4.91 20.21 13.94
CA TYR A 150 -4.51 20.59 12.59
C TYR A 150 -4.73 19.44 11.59
N MET A 151 -4.17 18.27 11.87
CA MET A 151 -4.32 17.05 11.06
C MET A 151 -5.80 16.67 10.89
N SER A 152 -6.58 16.70 11.96
CA SER A 152 -8.02 16.37 11.91
C SER A 152 -8.81 17.33 11.02
N ASN A 153 -8.43 18.60 10.99
CA ASN A 153 -9.08 19.60 10.16
C ASN A 153 -8.72 19.39 8.68
N GLN A 154 -7.45 19.14 8.36
CA GLN A 154 -7.03 18.79 7.00
C GLN A 154 -7.70 17.50 6.49
N LEU A 155 -7.80 16.47 7.33
CA LEU A 155 -8.53 15.24 6.97
C LEU A 155 -10.01 15.50 6.70
N LYS A 156 -10.66 16.40 7.47
CA LYS A 156 -12.05 16.79 7.19
C LYS A 156 -12.17 17.48 5.84
N GLU A 157 -11.26 18.38 5.47
CA GLU A 157 -11.25 18.99 4.13
C GLU A 157 -11.22 17.91 3.05
N LEU A 158 -10.25 16.97 3.15
CA LEU A 158 -10.10 15.89 2.18
C LEU A 158 -11.34 15.00 2.10
N LEU A 159 -11.94 14.66 3.23
CA LEU A 159 -13.09 13.75 3.30
C LEU A 159 -14.43 14.40 2.89
N THR A 160 -14.51 15.73 2.83
CA THR A 160 -15.77 16.43 2.54
C THR A 160 -15.78 17.15 1.20
N ASN A 161 -14.62 17.55 0.67
CA ASN A 161 -14.56 18.42 -0.50
C ASN A 161 -14.31 17.68 -1.83
N TYR A 162 -13.84 16.43 -1.76
CA TYR A 162 -13.35 15.68 -2.93
C TYR A 162 -14.20 14.44 -3.27
N GLY A 163 -15.45 14.42 -2.83
CA GLY A 163 -16.38 13.34 -3.12
C GLY A 163 -16.14 12.09 -2.27
N SER A 164 -16.42 10.92 -2.84
CA SER A 164 -16.29 9.66 -2.12
C SER A 164 -14.84 9.20 -2.08
N ILE A 165 -14.31 9.03 -0.87
CA ILE A 165 -12.97 8.48 -0.62
C ILE A 165 -13.12 7.00 -0.22
N CYS A 166 -12.53 6.11 -1.01
CA CYS A 166 -12.64 4.68 -0.74
C CYS A 166 -11.61 4.17 0.26
N GLU A 167 -10.52 4.95 0.49
CA GLU A 167 -9.42 4.56 1.35
C GLU A 167 -8.64 5.76 1.84
N VAL A 168 -8.22 5.71 3.11
CA VAL A 168 -7.20 6.59 3.70
C VAL A 168 -6.00 5.75 4.11
N TRP A 169 -4.86 6.05 3.54
CA TRP A 169 -3.57 5.41 3.77
C TRP A 169 -2.68 6.33 4.61
N PHE A 170 -2.45 5.98 5.88
CA PHE A 170 -1.58 6.74 6.78
C PHE A 170 -0.16 6.20 6.80
N ASP A 171 0.81 7.10 6.86
CA ASP A 171 2.23 6.80 6.91
C ASP A 171 2.98 7.70 7.90
N GLY A 172 4.20 7.31 8.29
CA GLY A 172 5.10 8.17 9.07
C GLY A 172 4.76 8.31 10.56
N GLY A 173 4.10 7.32 11.16
CA GLY A 173 3.70 7.42 12.57
C GLY A 173 4.76 7.01 13.60
N TRP A 174 5.92 6.54 13.19
CA TRP A 174 6.87 5.80 14.03
C TRP A 174 7.79 6.65 14.91
N ASP A 175 7.83 7.97 14.78
CA ASP A 175 8.64 8.88 15.60
C ASP A 175 7.92 9.39 16.86
N LYS A 176 6.64 9.05 17.03
CA LYS A 176 5.83 9.40 18.20
C LYS A 176 5.25 8.17 18.87
N PRO A 177 5.01 8.21 20.18
CA PRO A 177 4.24 7.16 20.82
C PRO A 177 2.88 6.95 20.17
N VAL A 178 2.50 5.68 19.96
CA VAL A 178 1.24 5.33 19.24
C VAL A 178 0.01 6.00 19.84
N LYS A 179 -0.05 6.12 21.18
CA LYS A 179 -1.17 6.76 21.90
C LYS A 179 -1.37 8.23 21.53
N ASP A 180 -0.29 8.92 21.17
CA ASP A 180 -0.32 10.36 20.91
C ASP A 180 -1.04 10.67 19.59
N TRP A 181 -1.10 9.70 18.67
CA TRP A 181 -1.82 9.83 17.39
C TRP A 181 -3.34 9.84 17.54
N GLN A 182 -3.90 9.44 18.68
CA GLN A 182 -5.35 9.38 18.94
C GLN A 182 -6.12 8.66 17.81
N LEU A 183 -5.55 7.59 17.26
CA LEU A 183 -6.11 6.85 16.12
C LEU A 183 -7.57 6.45 16.29
N PRO A 184 -8.07 6.04 17.48
CA PRO A 184 -9.49 5.74 17.65
C PRO A 184 -10.41 6.93 17.32
N LYS A 185 -10.02 8.15 17.67
CA LYS A 185 -10.78 9.37 17.34
C LYS A 185 -10.73 9.68 15.84
N ILE A 186 -9.54 9.59 15.24
CA ILE A 186 -9.33 9.82 13.81
C ILE A 186 -10.13 8.79 13.00
N TYR A 187 -10.00 7.50 13.33
CA TYR A 187 -10.77 6.44 12.69
C TYR A 187 -12.28 6.67 12.79
N SER A 188 -12.78 6.97 14.00
CA SER A 188 -14.19 7.26 14.23
C SER A 188 -14.67 8.46 13.40
N MET A 189 -13.87 9.53 13.31
CA MET A 189 -14.17 10.70 12.49
C MET A 189 -14.28 10.30 11.00
N ILE A 190 -13.31 9.56 10.46
CA ILE A 190 -13.34 9.11 9.07
C ILE A 190 -14.59 8.28 8.81
N LYS A 191 -14.88 7.29 9.66
CA LYS A 191 -16.05 6.42 9.50
C LYS A 191 -17.39 7.13 9.60
N LYS A 192 -17.47 8.23 10.37
CA LYS A 192 -18.68 9.06 10.43
C LYS A 192 -18.90 9.86 9.14
N ILE A 193 -17.84 10.37 8.52
CA ILE A 193 -17.91 11.14 7.28
C ILE A 193 -18.04 10.22 6.07
N GLN A 194 -17.24 9.15 6.01
CA GLN A 194 -17.10 8.20 4.90
C GLN A 194 -17.21 6.74 5.44
N PRO A 195 -18.41 6.20 5.71
CA PRO A 195 -18.56 4.88 6.37
C PRO A 195 -17.95 3.71 5.63
N LYS A 196 -17.83 3.78 4.29
CA LYS A 196 -17.25 2.75 3.44
C LYS A 196 -15.75 2.92 3.21
N CYS A 197 -15.15 4.01 3.67
CA CYS A 197 -13.73 4.28 3.53
C CYS A 197 -12.92 3.28 4.36
N ALA A 198 -12.00 2.56 3.73
CA ALA A 198 -11.02 1.74 4.44
C ALA A 198 -9.91 2.62 5.02
N VAL A 199 -9.46 2.32 6.23
CA VAL A 199 -8.39 3.06 6.91
C VAL A 199 -7.25 2.10 7.19
N GLY A 200 -6.05 2.42 6.69
CA GLY A 200 -4.84 1.68 6.97
C GLY A 200 -3.72 2.59 7.47
N VAL A 201 -2.86 2.04 8.30
CA VAL A 201 -1.67 2.75 8.81
C VAL A 201 -0.44 1.90 8.48
N ASN A 202 0.57 2.48 7.87
CA ASN A 202 1.81 1.75 7.60
C ASN A 202 2.41 1.24 8.91
N HIS A 203 2.96 0.03 8.91
CA HIS A 203 3.39 -0.70 10.11
C HIS A 203 2.24 -0.99 11.10
N THR A 204 1.04 -1.26 10.61
CA THR A 204 -0.13 -1.64 11.44
C THR A 204 0.19 -2.78 12.42
N ILE A 205 1.04 -3.73 12.02
CA ILE A 205 1.44 -4.87 12.84
C ILE A 205 2.84 -4.62 13.41
N SER A 206 3.00 -4.88 14.71
CA SER A 206 4.29 -4.85 15.38
C SER A 206 5.07 -6.12 15.09
N TYR A 207 6.26 -5.96 14.54
CA TYR A 207 7.21 -7.05 14.37
C TYR A 207 8.39 -6.84 15.31
N PRO A 208 8.86 -7.86 16.03
CA PRO A 208 10.11 -7.79 16.79
C PRO A 208 11.29 -7.39 15.90
N ASP A 209 12.23 -6.62 16.43
CA ASP A 209 13.35 -6.06 15.64
C ASP A 209 14.27 -7.13 15.03
N ASP A 210 14.43 -8.27 15.70
CA ASP A 210 15.15 -9.43 15.20
C ASP A 210 14.50 -10.03 13.95
N LEU A 211 13.19 -9.89 13.79
CA LEU A 211 12.43 -10.38 12.66
C LEU A 211 12.46 -9.44 11.45
N ARG A 212 12.83 -8.18 11.64
CA ARG A 212 13.02 -7.24 10.52
C ARG A 212 14.28 -7.54 9.71
N LYS A 213 15.26 -8.23 10.32
CA LYS A 213 16.57 -8.51 9.73
C LYS A 213 16.71 -9.90 9.15
N SER A 214 15.78 -10.81 9.43
CA SER A 214 15.80 -12.18 8.94
C SER A 214 14.65 -12.45 7.97
N VAL A 215 14.92 -13.27 6.98
CA VAL A 215 13.86 -13.93 6.21
C VAL A 215 13.08 -14.78 7.20
N LEU A 216 11.89 -14.33 7.57
CA LEU A 216 11.08 -15.06 8.53
C LEU A 216 10.61 -16.36 7.92
N PRO A 217 10.77 -17.48 8.62
CA PRO A 217 9.98 -18.64 8.31
C PRO A 217 8.50 -18.25 8.49
N ASP A 218 7.73 -18.49 7.47
CA ASP A 218 6.31 -18.17 7.38
C ASP A 218 5.44 -18.71 8.53
N SER A 219 5.91 -19.74 9.23
CA SER A 219 5.32 -20.26 10.46
C SER A 219 5.08 -19.20 11.53
N MET A 220 5.90 -18.15 11.58
CA MET A 220 5.74 -17.08 12.59
C MET A 220 4.61 -16.11 12.25
N VAL A 221 4.33 -15.86 10.99
CA VAL A 221 3.19 -15.04 10.55
C VAL A 221 1.87 -15.81 10.71
N ILE A 222 1.91 -17.13 10.51
CA ILE A 222 0.74 -18.01 10.61
C ILE A 222 0.27 -18.17 12.07
N ASP A 223 1.19 -18.14 13.03
CA ASP A 223 0.90 -18.45 14.45
C ASP A 223 0.31 -17.27 15.23
N ASN A 224 -0.05 -16.16 14.60
CA ASN A 224 -0.63 -14.97 15.25
C ASN A 224 0.20 -14.44 16.44
N LYS A 225 1.51 -14.54 16.38
CA LYS A 225 2.43 -14.03 17.41
C LYS A 225 2.56 -12.50 17.41
N TYR A 226 2.01 -11.86 16.39
CA TYR A 226 2.10 -10.42 16.20
C TYR A 226 0.82 -9.73 16.62
N THR A 227 0.99 -8.57 17.23
CA THR A 227 -0.09 -7.72 17.70
C THR A 227 -0.19 -6.46 16.86
N PHE A 228 -1.35 -5.81 16.90
CA PHE A 228 -1.50 -4.48 16.34
C PHE A 228 -0.55 -3.49 17.00
N GLN A 229 0.14 -2.71 16.20
CA GLN A 229 0.87 -1.51 16.64
C GLN A 229 -0.02 -0.27 16.49
N TYR A 230 -0.64 -0.10 15.32
CA TYR A 230 -1.55 1.01 15.04
C TYR A 230 -2.98 0.48 14.87
N PHE A 231 -3.83 0.76 15.84
CA PHE A 231 -5.23 0.33 15.86
C PHE A 231 -6.14 1.49 16.26
N PRO A 232 -7.36 1.64 15.69
CA PRO A 232 -7.99 0.75 14.72
C PRO A 232 -7.49 0.93 13.28
N SER A 233 -7.46 -0.16 12.52
CA SER A 233 -7.16 -0.25 11.10
C SER A 233 -8.09 -1.25 10.43
N ASP A 234 -8.44 -1.04 9.15
CA ASP A 234 -9.24 -1.98 8.36
C ASP A 234 -8.38 -2.97 7.58
N PHE A 235 -7.13 -2.63 7.30
CA PHE A 235 -6.20 -3.46 6.56
C PHE A 235 -4.78 -3.24 7.04
N ARG A 236 -3.93 -4.18 6.70
CA ARG A 236 -2.53 -4.17 7.07
C ARG A 236 -1.70 -3.61 5.91
N LEU A 237 -0.81 -2.73 6.25
CA LEU A 237 0.19 -2.15 5.36
C LEU A 237 1.58 -2.48 5.90
N TRP A 238 2.44 -2.89 5.03
CA TRP A 238 3.87 -2.96 5.27
C TRP A 238 4.59 -2.90 3.93
N ASP A 239 4.83 -1.70 3.49
CA ASP A 239 5.64 -1.39 2.32
C ASP A 239 7.13 -1.73 2.57
N PRO A 240 7.84 -2.41 1.67
CA PRO A 240 7.42 -3.06 0.43
C PRO A 240 7.26 -4.60 0.55
N LYS A 241 6.98 -5.15 1.71
CA LYS A 241 6.95 -6.61 1.93
C LYS A 241 5.60 -7.23 1.61
N ILE A 242 5.61 -8.47 1.15
CA ILE A 242 4.41 -9.20 0.77
C ILE A 242 4.00 -10.20 1.86
N ALA A 243 2.69 -10.36 2.06
CA ALA A 243 2.15 -11.35 2.98
C ALA A 243 2.24 -12.77 2.41
N HIS A 244 2.42 -13.76 3.29
CA HIS A 244 2.39 -15.16 2.91
C HIS A 244 1.00 -15.61 2.42
N LYS A 245 0.92 -16.54 1.46
CA LYS A 245 -0.34 -17.09 0.95
C LYS A 245 -1.20 -17.76 2.03
N LEU A 246 -0.57 -18.39 3.01
CA LEU A 246 -1.24 -19.07 4.13
C LEU A 246 -1.54 -18.14 5.31
N ASP A 247 -1.24 -16.85 5.21
CA ASP A 247 -1.57 -15.87 6.24
C ASP A 247 -3.07 -15.89 6.52
N LYS A 248 -3.43 -16.24 7.76
CA LYS A 248 -4.83 -16.28 8.23
C LYS A 248 -5.44 -14.90 8.36
N LYS A 249 -4.65 -13.83 8.24
CA LYS A 249 -5.05 -12.41 8.37
C LYS A 249 -5.73 -12.10 9.70
N ARG A 250 -5.32 -12.80 10.76
CA ARG A 250 -5.87 -12.65 12.10
C ARG A 250 -4.78 -12.17 13.04
N TYR A 251 -5.05 -11.06 13.71
CA TYR A 251 -4.10 -10.39 14.59
C TYR A 251 -4.77 -9.99 15.90
N LEU A 252 -4.01 -10.01 17.00
CA LEU A 252 -4.53 -9.77 18.33
C LEU A 252 -4.45 -8.29 18.72
N TYR A 253 -5.54 -7.77 19.28
CA TYR A 253 -5.58 -6.47 19.95
C TYR A 253 -6.38 -6.58 21.24
N GLN A 254 -5.75 -6.31 22.38
CA GLN A 254 -6.39 -6.41 23.70
C GLN A 254 -7.10 -7.74 23.95
N GLY A 255 -6.50 -8.84 23.51
CA GLY A 255 -7.05 -10.19 23.69
C GLY A 255 -8.09 -10.63 22.65
N GLU A 256 -8.54 -9.73 21.79
CA GLU A 256 -9.48 -10.05 20.70
C GLU A 256 -8.76 -10.20 19.36
N SER A 257 -9.27 -11.10 18.51
CA SER A 257 -8.72 -11.37 17.18
C SER A 257 -9.48 -10.60 16.10
N TYR A 258 -8.76 -9.78 15.33
CA TYR A 258 -9.31 -9.00 14.24
C TYR A 258 -8.79 -9.48 12.89
N TYR A 259 -9.67 -9.50 11.88
CA TYR A 259 -9.29 -9.80 10.51
C TYR A 259 -8.70 -8.57 9.83
N LEU A 260 -7.53 -8.71 9.22
CA LEU A 260 -6.85 -7.67 8.45
C LEU A 260 -6.36 -8.22 7.11
N PRO A 261 -7.02 -7.89 5.99
CA PRO A 261 -6.45 -8.11 4.69
C PRO A 261 -5.17 -7.30 4.54
N PHE A 262 -4.30 -7.73 3.65
CA PHE A 262 -3.03 -7.07 3.36
C PHE A 262 -3.12 -6.27 2.06
N GLU A 263 -2.57 -5.07 2.07
CA GLU A 263 -2.31 -4.31 0.87
C GLU A 263 -0.81 -4.31 0.59
N HIS A 264 -0.42 -4.91 -0.53
CA HIS A 264 0.96 -4.93 -0.99
C HIS A 264 1.21 -3.76 -1.92
N THR A 265 2.15 -2.91 -1.55
CA THR A 265 2.56 -1.73 -2.32
C THR A 265 3.96 -1.93 -2.87
N LEU A 266 4.13 -1.67 -4.16
CA LEU A 266 5.43 -1.71 -4.84
C LEU A 266 5.54 -0.58 -5.87
N CYS A 267 6.79 -0.20 -6.23
CA CYS A 267 7.01 0.68 -7.36
C CYS A 267 7.08 -0.12 -8.67
N ILE A 268 6.57 0.43 -9.76
CA ILE A 268 6.67 -0.15 -11.11
C ILE A 268 8.13 -0.41 -11.50
N SER A 269 9.05 0.46 -11.10
CA SER A 269 10.49 0.23 -11.17
C SER A 269 10.96 -0.75 -10.10
N LYS A 270 12.09 -1.43 -10.32
CA LYS A 270 12.65 -2.41 -9.37
C LYS A 270 13.05 -1.81 -8.02
N ALA A 271 13.35 -0.51 -7.98
CA ALA A 271 13.72 0.21 -6.77
C ALA A 271 12.62 1.17 -6.33
N TRP A 272 12.51 1.39 -5.00
CA TRP A 272 11.64 2.40 -4.42
C TRP A 272 12.28 3.79 -4.54
N THR A 273 12.43 4.27 -5.80
CA THR A 273 13.08 5.54 -6.12
C THR A 273 12.15 6.43 -6.95
N TRP A 274 10.90 6.49 -6.52
CA TRP A 274 9.84 7.26 -7.19
C TRP A 274 10.19 8.74 -7.40
N PHE A 275 11.04 9.29 -6.55
CA PHE A 275 11.52 10.68 -6.57
C PHE A 275 12.71 10.91 -7.54
N GLN A 276 13.34 9.86 -8.08
CA GLN A 276 14.50 9.96 -9.00
C GLN A 276 14.11 9.63 -10.45
N LYS A 277 13.07 10.28 -10.96
CA LYS A 277 12.50 9.97 -12.27
C LYS A 277 13.38 10.39 -13.46
N GLU A 278 14.40 11.19 -13.24
CA GLU A 278 15.37 11.53 -14.29
C GLU A 278 16.19 10.30 -14.73
N LYS A 279 16.35 9.33 -13.86
CA LYS A 279 16.95 8.04 -14.21
C LYS A 279 15.88 7.15 -14.87
N ASN A 280 16.12 6.70 -16.09
CA ASN A 280 15.30 5.69 -16.75
C ASN A 280 15.50 4.35 -16.07
N LEU A 281 14.77 4.12 -14.96
CA LEU A 281 14.85 2.89 -14.21
C LEU A 281 14.11 1.78 -14.94
N PRO A 282 14.65 0.55 -14.94
CA PRO A 282 13.97 -0.58 -15.57
C PRO A 282 12.66 -0.88 -14.87
N VAL A 283 11.63 -1.14 -15.64
CA VAL A 283 10.33 -1.65 -15.16
C VAL A 283 10.51 -3.10 -14.68
N ARG A 284 9.73 -3.50 -13.67
CA ARG A 284 9.63 -4.90 -13.26
C ARG A 284 9.16 -5.76 -14.44
N SER A 285 9.60 -7.03 -14.47
CA SER A 285 9.16 -7.93 -15.53
C SER A 285 7.65 -8.19 -15.45
N LEU A 286 7.04 -8.48 -16.60
CA LEU A 286 5.63 -8.84 -16.65
C LEU A 286 5.34 -10.12 -15.86
N ASP A 287 6.29 -11.06 -15.81
CA ASP A 287 6.16 -12.30 -15.02
C ASP A 287 6.07 -11.99 -13.53
N GLU A 288 6.94 -11.11 -13.02
CA GLU A 288 6.92 -10.67 -11.62
C GLU A 288 5.60 -9.95 -11.29
N LEU A 289 5.18 -9.01 -12.12
CA LEU A 289 3.96 -8.24 -11.88
C LEU A 289 2.68 -9.10 -11.97
N GLU A 290 2.62 -10.05 -12.90
CA GLU A 290 1.52 -11.01 -13.03
C GLU A 290 1.42 -11.88 -11.79
N GLU A 291 2.54 -12.40 -11.32
CA GLU A 291 2.55 -13.25 -10.13
C GLU A 291 2.15 -12.47 -8.88
N LEU A 292 2.67 -11.28 -8.69
CA LEU A 292 2.27 -10.42 -7.56
C LEU A 292 0.77 -10.07 -7.61
N PHE A 293 0.24 -9.86 -8.80
CA PHE A 293 -1.19 -9.63 -8.98
C PHE A 293 -2.02 -10.81 -8.46
N TYR A 294 -1.73 -12.02 -8.91
CA TYR A 294 -2.46 -13.20 -8.47
C TYR A 294 -2.15 -13.57 -7.01
N TRP A 295 -0.90 -13.35 -6.56
CA TRP A 295 -0.53 -13.55 -5.16
C TRP A 295 -1.42 -12.75 -4.23
N CYS A 296 -1.66 -11.49 -4.54
CA CYS A 296 -2.51 -10.63 -3.74
C CYS A 296 -4.00 -10.98 -3.94
N THR A 297 -4.49 -10.90 -5.17
CA THR A 297 -5.92 -10.93 -5.46
C THR A 297 -6.57 -12.30 -5.22
N ASP A 298 -5.85 -13.40 -5.46
CA ASP A 298 -6.36 -14.75 -5.18
C ASP A 298 -6.48 -15.03 -3.68
N ASN A 299 -5.71 -14.33 -2.86
CA ASN A 299 -5.69 -14.50 -1.40
C ASN A 299 -6.47 -13.41 -0.65
N ASN A 300 -7.41 -12.71 -1.29
CA ASN A 300 -8.19 -11.64 -0.68
C ASN A 300 -7.32 -10.50 -0.10
N ASN A 301 -6.21 -10.23 -0.74
CA ASN A 301 -5.34 -9.08 -0.51
C ASN A 301 -5.44 -8.11 -1.67
N THR A 302 -4.81 -6.97 -1.56
CA THR A 302 -4.82 -5.92 -2.57
C THR A 302 -3.41 -5.70 -3.10
N LEU A 303 -3.26 -5.51 -4.40
CA LEU A 303 -2.02 -5.06 -5.02
C LEU A 303 -2.14 -3.59 -5.40
N VAL A 304 -1.16 -2.79 -4.99
CA VAL A 304 -1.04 -1.38 -5.35
C VAL A 304 0.30 -1.14 -6.03
N ILE A 305 0.26 -0.64 -7.25
CA ILE A 305 1.47 -0.35 -8.02
C ILE A 305 1.67 1.15 -8.10
N ASN A 306 2.79 1.63 -7.55
CA ASN A 306 3.19 3.02 -7.63
C ASN A 306 3.77 3.32 -9.01
N ILE A 307 3.10 4.19 -9.76
CA ILE A 307 3.50 4.65 -11.09
C ILE A 307 3.60 6.18 -11.04
N PRO A 308 4.71 6.70 -10.51
CA PRO A 308 4.85 8.12 -10.25
C PRO A 308 5.09 8.91 -11.55
N PRO A 309 4.46 10.09 -11.71
CA PRO A 309 4.81 11.02 -12.78
C PRO A 309 6.25 11.51 -12.67
N ASP A 310 6.82 11.92 -13.79
CA ASP A 310 8.11 12.61 -13.82
C ASP A 310 7.97 14.12 -13.55
N LYS A 311 9.07 14.86 -13.56
CA LYS A 311 9.07 16.31 -13.31
C LYS A 311 8.24 17.13 -14.30
N THR A 312 7.92 16.57 -15.49
CA THR A 312 6.98 17.24 -16.40
C THR A 312 5.55 17.19 -15.89
N GLY A 313 5.22 16.25 -15.04
CA GLY A 313 3.86 15.99 -14.52
C GLY A 313 3.10 14.95 -15.34
N ASN A 314 3.80 14.05 -16.04
CA ASN A 314 3.18 12.95 -16.80
C ASN A 314 3.76 11.60 -16.39
N ILE A 315 2.95 10.56 -16.41
CA ILE A 315 3.42 9.18 -16.37
C ILE A 315 4.15 8.91 -17.69
N ARG A 316 5.35 8.36 -17.61
CA ARG A 316 6.18 8.07 -18.77
C ARG A 316 5.57 6.98 -19.64
N GLU A 317 5.68 7.14 -20.93
CA GLU A 317 5.06 6.24 -21.91
C GLU A 317 5.50 4.78 -21.74
N TYR A 318 6.76 4.52 -21.46
CA TYR A 318 7.26 3.15 -21.30
C TYR A 318 6.70 2.46 -20.04
N GLU A 319 6.44 3.21 -18.95
CA GLU A 319 5.79 2.68 -17.74
C GLU A 319 4.29 2.45 -17.98
N ALA A 320 3.63 3.38 -18.67
CA ALA A 320 2.22 3.21 -19.08
C ALA A 320 2.04 2.00 -20.00
N ASN A 321 2.92 1.81 -20.96
CA ASN A 321 2.88 0.67 -21.89
C ASN A 321 3.09 -0.66 -21.14
N ALA A 322 4.03 -0.72 -20.21
CA ALA A 322 4.29 -1.92 -19.41
C ALA A 322 3.06 -2.35 -18.60
N ILE A 323 2.38 -1.40 -17.96
CA ILE A 323 1.20 -1.73 -17.15
C ILE A 323 -0.02 -2.09 -18.00
N MET A 324 -0.17 -1.50 -19.19
CA MET A 324 -1.22 -1.87 -20.14
C MET A 324 -0.96 -3.27 -20.72
N GLU A 325 0.30 -3.63 -20.99
CA GLU A 325 0.67 -4.97 -21.43
C GLU A 325 0.38 -6.01 -20.35
N LEU A 326 0.67 -5.68 -19.09
CA LEU A 326 0.28 -6.53 -17.95
C LEU A 326 -1.24 -6.75 -17.92
N ALA A 327 -2.02 -5.69 -18.05
CA ALA A 327 -3.48 -5.78 -18.06
C ALA A 327 -4.02 -6.67 -19.20
N LYS A 328 -3.43 -6.56 -20.38
CA LYS A 328 -3.72 -7.41 -21.52
C LYS A 328 -3.37 -8.87 -21.25
N ARG A 329 -2.18 -9.12 -20.71
CA ARG A 329 -1.67 -10.46 -20.39
C ARG A 329 -2.55 -11.16 -19.36
N ILE A 330 -2.93 -10.47 -18.30
CA ILE A 330 -3.82 -10.98 -17.24
C ILE A 330 -5.27 -11.09 -17.73
N GLY A 331 -5.65 -10.36 -18.77
CA GLY A 331 -7.02 -10.31 -19.29
C GLY A 331 -7.96 -9.49 -18.42
N ILE A 332 -7.46 -8.42 -17.77
CA ILE A 332 -8.28 -7.53 -16.95
C ILE A 332 -9.29 -6.80 -17.84
N LYS A 333 -10.56 -6.79 -17.39
CA LYS A 333 -11.64 -6.02 -18.01
C LYS A 333 -12.27 -5.10 -16.99
N LYS A 334 -12.51 -3.83 -17.37
CA LYS A 334 -12.97 -2.77 -16.47
C LYS A 334 -14.20 -3.15 -15.65
N ASP A 335 -15.21 -3.73 -16.29
CA ASP A 335 -16.53 -4.00 -15.68
C ASP A 335 -16.71 -5.46 -15.27
N LYS A 336 -15.62 -6.22 -15.19
CA LYS A 336 -15.63 -7.62 -14.75
C LYS A 336 -14.86 -7.79 -13.46
N PRO A 337 -15.16 -8.81 -12.65
CA PRO A 337 -14.32 -9.19 -11.54
C PRO A 337 -12.87 -9.36 -11.98
N LEU A 338 -11.93 -9.17 -11.05
CA LEU A 338 -10.52 -9.42 -11.33
C LEU A 338 -10.32 -10.89 -11.70
N PRO A 339 -9.49 -11.19 -12.71
CA PRO A 339 -9.17 -12.56 -13.09
C PRO A 339 -8.54 -13.33 -11.91
N LYS A 340 -8.72 -14.64 -11.92
CA LYS A 340 -8.15 -15.57 -10.94
C LYS A 340 -7.20 -16.54 -11.65
N ASN A 341 -6.09 -16.91 -11.00
CA ASN A 341 -5.10 -17.82 -11.58
C ASN A 341 -5.49 -19.29 -11.47
N GLY A 342 -6.48 -19.60 -10.63
CA GLY A 342 -6.87 -20.96 -10.36
C GLY A 342 -6.22 -21.59 -9.12
N GLU A 343 -6.33 -22.92 -8.99
CA GLU A 343 -5.79 -23.67 -7.84
C GLU A 343 -4.28 -23.90 -8.02
N LEU A 344 -3.50 -23.57 -6.97
CA LEU A 344 -2.08 -23.86 -6.92
C LEU A 344 -1.88 -25.29 -6.40
N LEU A 345 -1.67 -26.24 -7.32
CA LEU A 345 -1.54 -27.67 -6.98
C LEU A 345 -0.25 -28.02 -6.23
N SER A 346 0.80 -27.21 -6.36
CA SER A 346 2.07 -27.44 -5.68
C SER A 346 2.11 -26.93 -4.23
N LEU A 347 1.11 -26.20 -3.78
CA LEU A 347 1.13 -25.61 -2.43
C LEU A 347 1.23 -26.66 -1.34
N ASN A 348 2.29 -26.59 -0.53
CA ASN A 348 2.65 -27.55 0.53
C ASN A 348 2.82 -29.00 0.04
N SER A 349 3.09 -29.19 -1.24
CA SER A 349 3.45 -30.52 -1.76
C SER A 349 4.77 -30.99 -1.17
N GLU A 350 4.90 -32.31 -1.02
CA GLU A 350 6.17 -32.94 -0.65
C GLU A 350 7.23 -32.64 -1.70
N VAL A 351 8.42 -32.28 -1.25
CA VAL A 351 9.54 -31.90 -2.11
C VAL A 351 10.79 -32.63 -1.72
N VAL A 352 11.45 -33.23 -2.73
CA VAL A 352 12.73 -33.91 -2.58
C VAL A 352 13.80 -33.15 -3.37
N PRO A 353 14.66 -32.36 -2.70
CA PRO A 353 15.79 -31.71 -3.34
C PRO A 353 16.98 -32.63 -3.49
N SER A 354 17.75 -32.47 -4.57
CA SER A 354 19.02 -33.23 -4.73
C SER A 354 20.12 -32.74 -3.79
N SER A 355 20.09 -31.46 -3.41
CA SER A 355 21.01 -30.88 -2.45
C SER A 355 20.43 -29.60 -1.83
N VAL A 356 21.00 -29.18 -0.70
CA VAL A 356 20.63 -27.96 0.00
C VAL A 356 21.90 -27.18 0.37
N PHE A 357 21.93 -25.91 0.07
CA PHE A 357 23.07 -25.04 0.33
C PHE A 357 23.50 -25.08 1.79
N GLN A 358 24.79 -25.37 2.03
CA GLN A 358 25.39 -25.50 3.36
C GLN A 358 24.66 -26.53 4.26
N GLU A 359 23.93 -27.49 3.67
CA GLU A 359 23.10 -28.46 4.40
C GLU A 359 22.06 -27.80 5.34
N ASN A 360 21.80 -26.49 5.16
CA ASN A 360 20.91 -25.72 6.02
C ASN A 360 19.44 -25.82 5.55
N ILE A 361 18.80 -26.94 5.94
CA ILE A 361 17.40 -27.21 5.62
C ILE A 361 16.41 -26.21 6.27
N GLN A 362 16.83 -25.51 7.33
CA GLN A 362 16.00 -24.54 8.05
C GLN A 362 15.84 -23.23 7.25
N LEU A 363 16.86 -22.86 6.49
CA LEU A 363 16.85 -21.64 5.68
C LEU A 363 16.61 -21.90 4.20
N TYR A 364 17.10 -23.04 3.65
CA TYR A 364 17.15 -23.31 2.22
C TYR A 364 16.56 -24.66 1.83
N GLY A 365 15.75 -25.25 2.68
CA GLY A 365 15.16 -26.59 2.43
C GLY A 365 14.20 -26.62 1.25
N GLY A 366 14.09 -27.79 0.62
CA GLY A 366 13.21 -28.00 -0.54
C GLY A 366 11.76 -27.59 -0.34
N LYS A 367 11.24 -27.73 0.89
CA LYS A 367 9.86 -27.33 1.25
C LYS A 367 9.53 -25.87 0.90
N TYR A 368 10.52 -25.00 0.88
CA TYR A 368 10.34 -23.58 0.57
C TYR A 368 10.08 -23.30 -0.92
N ALA A 369 10.23 -24.30 -1.78
CA ALA A 369 9.81 -24.16 -3.19
C ALA A 369 8.29 -24.32 -3.38
N THR A 370 7.58 -24.82 -2.38
CA THR A 370 6.13 -25.11 -2.48
C THR A 370 5.30 -24.54 -1.31
N ASP A 371 5.92 -23.86 -0.36
CA ASP A 371 5.24 -23.31 0.83
C ASP A 371 4.32 -22.11 0.54
N GLY A 372 4.43 -21.57 -0.66
CA GLY A 372 3.69 -20.38 -1.06
C GLY A 372 4.29 -19.07 -0.55
N GLY A 373 5.54 -19.06 -0.04
CA GLY A 373 6.29 -17.87 0.38
C GLY A 373 7.06 -17.25 -0.79
N MET A 374 7.01 -15.93 -0.96
CA MET A 374 7.89 -15.22 -1.91
C MET A 374 9.19 -14.74 -1.26
N GLN A 375 9.32 -14.90 0.06
CA GLN A 375 10.52 -14.53 0.83
C GLN A 375 11.32 -15.75 1.27
N THR A 376 10.82 -16.93 1.01
CA THR A 376 11.45 -18.20 1.27
C THR A 376 11.97 -18.79 -0.04
N LEU A 377 13.05 -19.55 0.01
CA LEU A 377 13.61 -20.16 -1.19
C LEU A 377 14.26 -21.52 -0.89
N TRP A 378 14.18 -22.42 -1.84
CA TRP A 378 15.13 -23.52 -1.91
C TRP A 378 16.40 -23.03 -2.59
N ARG A 379 17.55 -23.33 -1.98
CA ARG A 379 18.86 -23.10 -2.57
C ARG A 379 19.65 -24.39 -2.61
N ALA A 380 20.06 -24.78 -3.81
CA ALA A 380 20.90 -25.93 -4.01
C ALA A 380 22.35 -25.64 -3.60
N ALA A 381 23.08 -26.70 -3.18
CA ALA A 381 24.52 -26.65 -2.96
C ALA A 381 25.31 -26.74 -4.28
N ASP A 382 24.74 -27.39 -5.26
CA ASP A 382 25.42 -27.75 -6.53
C ASP A 382 24.97 -26.80 -7.66
N THR A 383 25.85 -26.63 -8.63
CA THR A 383 25.59 -25.87 -9.86
C THR A 383 24.51 -26.53 -10.73
N ILE A 384 24.41 -27.86 -10.68
CA ILE A 384 23.34 -28.62 -11.34
C ILE A 384 22.61 -29.39 -10.25
N ALA A 385 21.34 -29.04 -10.09
CA ALA A 385 20.50 -29.63 -9.05
C ALA A 385 19.10 -29.95 -9.57
N THR A 386 18.45 -30.90 -8.92
CA THR A 386 17.06 -31.28 -9.23
C THR A 386 16.17 -31.10 -8.02
N LEU A 387 14.94 -30.72 -8.29
CA LEU A 387 13.87 -30.60 -7.30
C LEU A 387 12.69 -31.45 -7.77
N THR A 388 12.37 -32.49 -7.02
CA THR A 388 11.20 -33.32 -7.31
C THR A 388 10.05 -32.90 -6.44
N ILE A 389 8.91 -32.54 -7.06
CA ILE A 389 7.70 -32.10 -6.38
C ILE A 389 6.60 -33.12 -6.61
N MET A 390 6.03 -33.65 -5.52
CA MET A 390 4.97 -34.65 -5.57
C MET A 390 3.63 -33.96 -5.71
N LEU A 391 3.10 -33.82 -6.91
CA LEU A 391 1.81 -33.18 -7.20
C LEU A 391 0.64 -34.17 -7.03
N PRO A 392 -0.56 -33.67 -6.64
CA PRO A 392 -1.76 -34.48 -6.70
C PRO A 392 -2.06 -34.88 -8.16
N GLN A 393 -2.72 -36.01 -8.36
CA GLN A 393 -3.10 -36.50 -9.69
C GLN A 393 -4.25 -35.68 -10.28
N LYS A 394 -3.97 -34.44 -10.60
CA LYS A 394 -4.89 -33.49 -11.26
C LYS A 394 -4.21 -32.91 -12.49
N PRO A 395 -4.96 -32.68 -13.58
CA PRO A 395 -4.40 -31.98 -14.73
C PRO A 395 -4.06 -30.54 -14.36
N PHE A 396 -3.00 -30.00 -14.90
CA PHE A 396 -2.61 -28.59 -14.79
C PHE A 396 -2.27 -28.03 -16.18
N ASN A 397 -2.36 -26.73 -16.33
CA ASN A 397 -2.14 -26.04 -17.60
C ASN A 397 -1.02 -24.98 -17.53
N LYS A 398 -0.44 -24.76 -16.35
CA LYS A 398 0.65 -23.79 -16.16
C LYS A 398 1.66 -24.29 -15.13
N ILE A 399 2.93 -24.09 -15.42
CA ILE A 399 4.03 -24.21 -14.46
C ILE A 399 4.69 -22.84 -14.37
N SER A 400 4.84 -22.32 -13.14
CA SER A 400 5.57 -21.09 -12.87
C SER A 400 6.74 -21.41 -11.94
N ILE A 401 7.93 -21.00 -12.34
CA ILE A 401 9.15 -21.13 -11.54
C ILE A 401 9.60 -19.72 -11.21
N PHE A 402 9.75 -19.42 -9.92
CA PHE A 402 10.29 -18.16 -9.43
C PHE A 402 11.75 -18.36 -9.11
N GLU A 403 12.58 -17.64 -9.80
CA GLU A 403 13.96 -17.48 -9.42
C GLU A 403 14.02 -16.44 -8.29
N ALA A 404 14.57 -16.85 -7.14
CA ALA A 404 14.83 -15.93 -6.06
C ALA A 404 15.91 -14.95 -6.50
N CYS A 405 15.52 -13.76 -6.90
CA CYS A 405 16.46 -12.68 -7.13
C CYS A 405 17.12 -12.35 -5.80
N GLU A 406 18.42 -12.53 -5.68
CA GLU A 406 19.25 -12.05 -4.58
C GLU A 406 19.25 -10.50 -4.59
N GLN A 407 18.15 -9.88 -4.21
CA GLN A 407 18.06 -8.41 -4.14
C GLN A 407 18.52 -7.84 -2.81
N HIS A 408 19.19 -8.61 -1.97
CA HIS A 408 19.73 -8.10 -0.70
C HIS A 408 21.10 -8.69 -0.37
N VAL A 409 22.06 -8.43 -1.26
CA VAL A 409 23.47 -8.45 -0.88
C VAL A 409 24.04 -7.08 -1.27
N ALA A 410 23.92 -6.13 -0.37
CA ALA A 410 24.81 -4.99 -0.24
C ALA A 410 24.80 -4.56 1.22
#